data_f6f2fcf92a3dd3da031b17dfce96589f
#
_entry.id   f6f2fcf92a3dd3da031b17dfce96589f
#
_cell.length_a   1.000
_cell.length_b   1.000
_cell.length_c   1.000
_cell.angle_alpha   90.00
_cell.angle_beta   90.00
_cell.angle_gamma   90.00
#
_symmetry.space_group_name_H-M   'P 1'
#
loop_
_entity.id
_entity.type
_entity.pdbx_description
1 polymer ?
#
loop_
_entity_poly.entity_id
_entity_poly.type
_entity_poly.pdbx_seq_one_letter_code
_entity_poly.pdbx_strand_id
1 'polypeptide(L)'
;MQIKYEHIILRDMIESDIEDYVRWFTTETEWSNADAPWEPIESDEETERISWREYYASVKELPDGARRWKFEIEWNGRHIGWVSSYPIDENYEWLGEIKDGQTVHRAIGIDICERDMWGHGIGTNALRAFMNYYFENGMDQLYTQ
;
A
#
# COMPACT_ATOMS: atom_id res chain seq x y z
N MET A 1 -5.99 -13.15 2.52
CA MET A 1 -5.99 -12.62 3.88
C MET A 1 -6.84 -11.36 3.95
N GLN A 2 -7.63 -11.20 5.01
CA GLN A 2 -8.48 -10.02 5.23
C GLN A 2 -8.46 -9.61 6.70
N ILE A 3 -8.46 -8.30 6.95
CA ILE A 3 -8.60 -7.70 8.26
C ILE A 3 -9.78 -6.73 8.20
N LYS A 4 -10.81 -6.98 9.00
CA LYS A 4 -11.96 -6.07 9.14
C LYS A 4 -11.71 -5.12 10.31
N TYR A 5 -11.86 -3.84 10.07
CA TYR A 5 -11.72 -2.81 11.08
C TYR A 5 -12.70 -1.67 10.82
N GLU A 6 -13.65 -1.45 11.74
CA GLU A 6 -14.74 -0.48 11.55
C GLU A 6 -15.46 -0.74 10.20
N HIS A 7 -15.46 0.23 9.30
CA HIS A 7 -16.14 0.16 8.02
C HIS A 7 -15.22 -0.20 6.84
N ILE A 8 -13.95 -0.50 7.13
CA ILE A 8 -12.96 -0.85 6.11
C ILE A 8 -12.55 -2.31 6.18
N ILE A 9 -12.04 -2.79 5.07
CA ILE A 9 -11.36 -4.07 4.97
C ILE A 9 -9.95 -3.82 4.43
N LEU A 10 -8.94 -4.31 5.14
CA LEU A 10 -7.60 -4.45 4.61
C LEU A 10 -7.48 -5.87 4.06
N ARG A 11 -7.09 -6.01 2.81
CA ARG A 11 -7.02 -7.31 2.14
C ARG A 11 -5.86 -7.41 1.17
N ASP A 12 -5.55 -8.63 0.76
CA ASP A 12 -4.64 -8.86 -0.34
C ASP A 12 -5.24 -8.32 -1.64
N MET A 13 -4.37 -8.02 -2.60
CA MET A 13 -4.77 -7.62 -3.94
C MET A 13 -5.58 -8.72 -4.63
N ILE A 14 -6.62 -8.35 -5.34
CA ILE A 14 -7.40 -9.23 -6.22
C ILE A 14 -7.26 -8.75 -7.68
N GLU A 15 -7.64 -9.60 -8.62
CA GLU A 15 -7.42 -9.31 -10.04
C GLU A 15 -8.07 -8.03 -10.52
N SER A 16 -9.29 -7.73 -10.04
CA SER A 16 -10.01 -6.50 -10.41
C SER A 16 -9.32 -5.22 -9.95
N ASP A 17 -8.41 -5.28 -8.99
CA ASP A 17 -7.65 -4.12 -8.52
C ASP A 17 -6.63 -3.63 -9.56
N ILE A 18 -6.22 -4.48 -10.50
CA ILE A 18 -5.24 -4.13 -11.54
C ILE A 18 -5.67 -2.90 -12.31
N GLU A 19 -6.92 -2.87 -12.77
CA GLU A 19 -7.43 -1.74 -13.55
C GLU A 19 -7.58 -0.46 -12.70
N ASP A 20 -7.84 -0.57 -11.41
CA ASP A 20 -7.81 0.57 -10.49
C ASP A 20 -6.40 1.19 -10.45
N TYR A 21 -5.37 0.36 -10.31
CA TYR A 21 -3.99 0.82 -10.32
C TYR A 21 -3.60 1.44 -11.67
N VAL A 22 -4.00 0.84 -12.78
CA VAL A 22 -3.75 1.42 -14.11
C VAL A 22 -4.33 2.83 -14.19
N ARG A 23 -5.57 3.01 -13.75
CA ARG A 23 -6.24 4.30 -13.73
C ARG A 23 -5.54 5.31 -12.81
N TRP A 24 -5.19 4.91 -11.59
CA TRP A 24 -4.52 5.78 -10.62
C TRP A 24 -3.11 6.19 -11.03
N PHE A 25 -2.42 5.39 -11.82
CA PHE A 25 -1.06 5.68 -12.28
C PHE A 25 -0.97 6.25 -13.70
N THR A 26 -2.10 6.51 -14.35
CA THR A 26 -2.13 7.09 -15.70
C THR A 26 -3.03 8.32 -15.82
N THR A 27 -4.31 8.21 -15.48
CA THR A 27 -5.30 9.27 -15.71
C THR A 27 -5.78 9.98 -14.44
N GLU A 28 -5.94 9.26 -13.35
CA GLU A 28 -6.44 9.79 -12.07
C GLU A 28 -5.33 9.87 -11.04
N THR A 29 -4.34 10.71 -11.29
CA THR A 29 -3.09 10.79 -10.51
C THR A 29 -3.11 11.86 -9.41
N GLU A 30 -4.24 12.47 -9.13
CA GLU A 30 -4.34 13.58 -8.15
C GLU A 30 -3.91 13.19 -6.73
N TRP A 31 -4.10 11.93 -6.33
CA TRP A 31 -3.67 11.43 -5.03
C TRP A 31 -2.17 11.62 -4.79
N SER A 32 -1.36 11.55 -5.84
CA SER A 32 0.10 11.71 -5.75
C SER A 32 0.53 13.10 -5.32
N ASN A 33 -0.31 14.11 -5.49
CA ASN A 33 -0.03 15.48 -5.04
C ASN A 33 -0.02 15.60 -3.52
N ALA A 34 -0.72 14.69 -2.82
CA ALA A 34 -0.70 14.63 -1.37
C ALA A 34 0.49 13.83 -0.83
N ASP A 35 1.05 12.94 -1.64
CA ASP A 35 2.18 12.07 -1.27
C ASP A 35 3.51 12.67 -1.71
N ALA A 36 3.74 12.76 -3.01
CA ALA A 36 5.01 13.23 -3.56
C ALA A 36 4.79 14.20 -4.74
N PRO A 37 4.35 15.44 -4.49
CA PRO A 37 4.04 16.39 -5.55
C PRO A 37 5.24 16.77 -6.43
N TRP A 38 6.45 16.52 -5.93
CA TRP A 38 7.69 16.73 -6.68
C TRP A 38 8.06 15.58 -7.64
N GLU A 39 7.35 14.46 -7.54
CA GLU A 39 7.53 13.29 -8.42
C GLU A 39 6.24 13.03 -9.21
N PRO A 40 5.99 13.78 -10.29
CA PRO A 40 4.79 13.57 -11.08
C PRO A 40 4.77 12.18 -11.69
N ILE A 41 3.61 11.53 -11.64
CA ILE A 41 3.43 10.22 -12.25
C ILE A 41 3.28 10.40 -13.76
N GLU A 42 4.21 9.81 -14.51
CA GLU A 42 4.20 9.79 -15.97
C GLU A 42 4.37 8.35 -16.44
N SER A 43 3.30 7.71 -16.83
CA SER A 43 3.30 6.34 -17.32
C SER A 43 2.15 6.11 -18.30
N ASP A 44 2.19 4.98 -18.98
CA ASP A 44 1.14 4.56 -19.90
C ASP A 44 0.41 3.31 -19.39
N GLU A 45 -0.80 3.08 -19.90
CA GLU A 45 -1.66 2.00 -19.44
C GLU A 45 -1.03 0.61 -19.64
N GLU A 46 -0.36 0.38 -20.76
CA GLU A 46 0.24 -0.93 -21.04
C GLU A 46 1.36 -1.26 -20.04
N THR A 47 2.26 -0.32 -19.79
CA THR A 47 3.35 -0.46 -18.83
C THR A 47 2.80 -0.73 -17.43
N GLU A 48 1.83 0.04 -16.99
CA GLU A 48 1.22 -0.13 -15.67
C GLU A 48 0.47 -1.46 -15.56
N ARG A 49 -0.28 -1.85 -16.58
CA ARG A 49 -1.02 -3.11 -16.57
C ARG A 49 -0.10 -4.32 -16.46
N ILE A 50 1.02 -4.32 -17.18
CA ILE A 50 2.02 -5.39 -17.10
C ILE A 50 2.61 -5.44 -15.70
N SER A 51 3.05 -4.31 -15.16
CA SER A 51 3.66 -4.20 -13.83
C SER A 51 2.71 -4.69 -12.73
N TRP A 52 1.46 -4.26 -12.75
CA TRP A 52 0.48 -4.65 -11.71
C TRP A 52 0.01 -6.09 -11.84
N ARG A 53 0.00 -6.66 -13.03
CA ARG A 53 -0.25 -8.10 -13.20
C ARG A 53 0.88 -8.94 -12.59
N GLU A 54 2.12 -8.53 -12.78
CA GLU A 54 3.27 -9.21 -12.17
C GLU A 54 3.21 -9.12 -10.64
N TYR A 55 2.88 -7.94 -10.12
CA TYR A 55 2.70 -7.75 -8.68
C TYR A 55 1.55 -8.62 -8.14
N TYR A 56 0.41 -8.63 -8.80
CA TYR A 56 -0.72 -9.48 -8.41
C TYR A 56 -0.33 -10.97 -8.39
N ALA A 57 0.39 -11.43 -9.39
CA ALA A 57 0.86 -12.82 -9.44
C ALA A 57 1.72 -13.17 -8.22
N SER A 58 2.60 -12.26 -7.78
CA SER A 58 3.43 -12.46 -6.60
C SER A 58 2.61 -12.50 -5.31
N VAL A 59 1.60 -11.65 -5.18
CA VAL A 59 0.70 -11.62 -4.01
C VAL A 59 -0.13 -12.91 -3.93
N LYS A 60 -0.62 -13.37 -5.06
CA LYS A 60 -1.44 -14.58 -5.16
C LYS A 60 -0.71 -15.86 -4.70
N GLU A 61 0.62 -15.88 -4.84
CA GLU A 61 1.46 -16.98 -4.41
C GLU A 61 1.79 -16.96 -2.90
N LEU A 62 1.48 -15.89 -2.19
CA LEU A 62 1.77 -15.79 -0.76
C LEU A 62 0.91 -16.79 0.05
N PRO A 63 1.53 -17.62 0.90
CA PRO A 63 0.78 -18.44 1.86
C PRO A 63 -0.04 -17.59 2.82
N ASP A 64 -1.14 -18.11 3.33
CA ASP A 64 -2.01 -17.40 4.28
C ASP A 64 -1.28 -16.92 5.53
N GLY A 65 -0.32 -17.70 6.02
CA GLY A 65 0.49 -17.37 7.19
C GLY A 65 1.67 -16.45 6.93
N ALA A 66 1.97 -16.13 5.67
CA ALA A 66 3.07 -15.21 5.35
C ALA A 66 2.74 -13.78 5.77
N ARG A 67 3.76 -13.07 6.26
CA ARG A 67 3.62 -11.68 6.64
C ARG A 67 3.35 -10.82 5.41
N ARG A 68 2.39 -9.89 5.54
CA ARG A 68 2.10 -8.88 4.53
C ARG A 68 2.74 -7.56 4.92
N TRP A 69 3.35 -6.90 3.95
CA TRP A 69 3.88 -5.55 4.09
C TRP A 69 2.98 -4.49 3.48
N LYS A 70 1.98 -4.92 2.73
CA LYS A 70 1.01 -4.06 2.05
C LYS A 70 -0.37 -4.71 2.06
N PHE A 71 -1.40 -3.88 2.25
CA PHE A 71 -2.80 -4.26 2.06
C PHE A 71 -3.51 -3.26 1.17
N GLU A 72 -4.43 -3.76 0.36
CA GLU A 72 -5.41 -2.94 -0.32
C GLU A 72 -6.49 -2.50 0.68
N ILE A 73 -7.01 -1.29 0.51
CA ILE A 73 -8.07 -0.74 1.34
C ILE A 73 -9.38 -0.81 0.58
N GLU A 74 -10.37 -1.47 1.17
CA GLU A 74 -11.72 -1.56 0.65
C GLU A 74 -12.71 -0.92 1.62
N TRP A 75 -13.62 -0.13 1.08
CA TRP A 75 -14.71 0.49 1.81
C TRP A 75 -16.03 0.30 1.04
N ASN A 76 -17.01 -0.32 1.68
CA ASN A 76 -18.30 -0.67 1.05
C ASN A 76 -18.17 -1.39 -0.30
N GLY A 77 -17.26 -2.36 -0.38
CA GLY A 77 -17.04 -3.13 -1.61
C GLY A 77 -16.25 -2.42 -2.70
N ARG A 78 -15.73 -1.22 -2.42
CA ARG A 78 -14.95 -0.42 -3.37
C ARG A 78 -13.49 -0.37 -2.96
N HIS A 79 -12.61 -0.73 -3.87
CA HIS A 79 -11.16 -0.56 -3.71
C HIS A 79 -10.78 0.90 -3.85
N ILE A 80 -10.14 1.49 -2.81
CA ILE A 80 -9.94 2.94 -2.75
C ILE A 80 -8.49 3.38 -2.57
N GLY A 81 -7.57 2.45 -2.30
CA GLY A 81 -6.18 2.77 -2.07
C GLY A 81 -5.44 1.63 -1.39
N TRP A 82 -4.32 1.96 -0.76
CA TRP A 82 -3.51 0.98 -0.04
C TRP A 82 -2.85 1.58 1.20
N VAL A 83 -2.43 0.69 2.09
CA VAL A 83 -1.56 0.98 3.23
C VAL A 83 -0.42 -0.02 3.22
N SER A 84 0.79 0.45 3.48
CA SER A 84 1.97 -0.41 3.44
C SER A 84 3.02 0.02 4.44
N SER A 85 3.95 -0.90 4.73
CA SER A 85 5.24 -0.53 5.26
C SER A 85 6.31 -0.83 4.22
N TYR A 86 7.27 0.05 4.10
CA TYR A 86 8.38 -0.06 3.17
C TYR A 86 9.72 0.05 3.89
N PRO A 87 10.78 -0.58 3.35
CA PRO A 87 12.08 -0.56 4.00
C PRO A 87 12.77 0.79 3.86
N ILE A 88 13.38 1.24 4.95
CA ILE A 88 14.25 2.40 5.02
C ILE A 88 15.57 2.02 5.69
N ASP A 89 16.62 2.77 5.39
CA ASP A 89 17.95 2.53 5.96
C ASP A 89 18.13 3.18 7.34
N GLU A 90 19.34 3.12 7.86
CA GLU A 90 19.70 3.71 9.15
C GLU A 90 19.63 5.25 9.16
N ASN A 91 19.62 5.88 7.98
CA ASN A 91 19.44 7.32 7.81
C ASN A 91 17.99 7.69 7.52
N TYR A 92 17.07 6.72 7.61
CA TYR A 92 15.64 6.87 7.32
C TYR A 92 15.33 7.17 5.84
N GLU A 93 16.23 6.76 4.93
CA GLU A 93 16.02 6.89 3.49
C GLU A 93 15.50 5.58 2.89
N TRP A 94 14.68 5.69 1.86
CA TRP A 94 14.08 4.55 1.18
C TRP A 94 15.13 3.58 0.63
N LEU A 95 14.89 2.28 0.86
CA LEU A 95 15.71 1.20 0.34
C LEU A 95 15.00 0.49 -0.82
N GLY A 96 15.58 0.56 -2.01
CA GLY A 96 15.10 -0.23 -3.16
C GLY A 96 15.50 -1.69 -3.08
N GLU A 97 16.65 -1.98 -2.49
CA GLU A 97 17.20 -3.32 -2.34
C GLU A 97 17.77 -3.51 -0.94
N ILE A 98 17.47 -4.65 -0.33
CA ILE A 98 18.01 -5.02 0.99
C ILE A 98 19.20 -5.95 0.79
N LYS A 99 20.37 -5.54 1.31
CA LYS A 99 21.61 -6.33 1.27
C LYS A 99 21.79 -7.11 2.57
N ASP A 100 22.51 -8.22 2.49
CA ASP A 100 22.83 -9.03 3.67
C ASP A 100 23.58 -8.21 4.73
N GLY A 101 23.16 -8.32 5.99
CA GLY A 101 23.77 -7.61 7.11
C GLY A 101 23.41 -6.13 7.20
N GLN A 102 22.58 -5.61 6.31
CA GLN A 102 22.14 -4.24 6.34
C GLN A 102 21.10 -4.01 7.45
N THR A 103 21.23 -2.88 8.17
CA THR A 103 20.19 -2.44 9.09
C THR A 103 18.99 -1.92 8.31
N VAL A 104 17.84 -2.51 8.58
CA VAL A 104 16.58 -2.15 7.90
C VAL A 104 15.56 -1.76 8.95
N HIS A 105 15.04 -0.55 8.81
CA HIS A 105 13.82 -0.10 9.48
C HIS A 105 12.65 -0.14 8.52
N ARG A 106 11.45 0.06 9.01
CA ARG A 106 10.27 0.14 8.15
C ARG A 106 9.48 1.40 8.44
N ALA A 107 9.08 2.09 7.38
CA ALA A 107 8.21 3.25 7.45
C ALA A 107 6.81 2.87 6.96
N ILE A 108 5.80 3.55 7.46
CA ILE A 108 4.40 3.36 7.04
C ILE A 108 4.03 4.38 5.97
N GLY A 109 3.30 3.94 4.96
CA GLY A 109 2.72 4.79 3.93
C GLY A 109 1.26 4.42 3.67
N ILE A 110 0.48 5.40 3.32
CA ILE A 110 -0.94 5.23 2.97
C ILE A 110 -1.30 6.18 1.84
N ASP A 111 -2.06 5.66 0.86
CA ASP A 111 -2.62 6.46 -0.22
C ASP A 111 -4.09 6.09 -0.42
N ILE A 112 -4.95 7.11 -0.30
CA ILE A 112 -6.36 7.02 -0.69
C ILE A 112 -6.46 7.66 -2.06
N CYS A 113 -6.59 6.81 -3.08
CA CYS A 113 -6.52 7.23 -4.47
C CYS A 113 -7.86 7.74 -5.03
N GLU A 114 -8.96 7.41 -4.38
CA GLU A 114 -10.29 7.90 -4.74
C GLU A 114 -10.59 9.21 -3.99
N ARG A 115 -10.57 10.30 -4.71
CA ARG A 115 -10.69 11.65 -4.15
C ARG A 115 -11.97 11.87 -3.35
N ASP A 116 -13.08 11.30 -3.79
CA ASP A 116 -14.38 11.41 -3.10
C ASP A 116 -14.41 10.69 -1.75
N MET A 117 -13.40 9.88 -1.44
CA MET A 117 -13.25 9.22 -0.16
C MET A 117 -12.41 9.99 0.86
N TRP A 118 -11.85 11.12 0.47
CA TRP A 118 -11.07 11.95 1.39
C TRP A 118 -11.97 12.63 2.43
N GLY A 119 -11.45 12.80 3.65
CA GLY A 119 -12.16 13.48 4.72
C GLY A 119 -13.21 12.67 5.46
N HIS A 120 -13.25 11.34 5.26
CA HIS A 120 -14.21 10.44 5.90
C HIS A 120 -13.62 9.59 7.05
N GLY A 121 -12.40 9.88 7.48
CA GLY A 121 -11.72 9.12 8.53
C GLY A 121 -11.21 7.75 8.10
N ILE A 122 -11.29 7.40 6.82
CA ILE A 122 -10.90 6.10 6.28
C ILE A 122 -9.39 5.87 6.45
N GLY A 123 -8.58 6.90 6.15
CA GLY A 123 -7.14 6.83 6.31
C GLY A 123 -6.71 6.54 7.74
N THR A 124 -7.34 7.18 8.71
CA THR A 124 -7.08 6.94 10.13
C THR A 124 -7.39 5.51 10.53
N ASN A 125 -8.53 4.98 10.09
CA ASN A 125 -8.91 3.60 10.37
C ASN A 125 -7.98 2.59 9.70
N ALA A 126 -7.57 2.86 8.46
CA ALA A 126 -6.61 2.01 7.74
C ALA A 126 -5.25 1.97 8.43
N LEU A 127 -4.74 3.13 8.88
CA LEU A 127 -3.49 3.20 9.64
C LEU A 127 -3.57 2.44 10.95
N ARG A 128 -4.66 2.58 11.70
CA ARG A 128 -4.87 1.84 12.95
C ARG A 128 -4.92 0.34 12.74
N ALA A 129 -5.68 -0.11 11.75
CA ALA A 129 -5.79 -1.52 11.41
C ALA A 129 -4.44 -2.12 11.00
N PHE A 130 -3.69 -1.40 10.18
CA PHE A 130 -2.36 -1.82 9.76
C PHE A 130 -1.37 -1.87 10.92
N MET A 131 -1.34 -0.85 11.78
CA MET A 131 -0.47 -0.83 12.96
C MET A 131 -0.77 -1.98 13.92
N ASN A 132 -2.04 -2.27 14.15
CA ASN A 132 -2.44 -3.42 14.97
C ASN A 132 -1.89 -4.72 14.39
N TYR A 133 -2.11 -4.95 13.10
CA TYR A 133 -1.55 -6.12 12.41
C TYR A 133 -0.04 -6.19 12.51
N TYR A 134 0.64 -5.08 12.24
CA TYR A 134 2.09 -4.98 12.21
C TYR A 134 2.70 -5.37 13.57
N PHE A 135 2.23 -4.77 14.64
CA PHE A 135 2.76 -5.03 15.98
C PHE A 135 2.34 -6.38 16.55
N GLU A 136 1.16 -6.88 16.24
CA GLU A 136 0.69 -8.22 16.62
C GLU A 136 1.51 -9.34 15.94
N ASN A 137 2.16 -9.05 14.82
CA ASN A 137 2.99 -10.00 14.09
C ASN A 137 4.48 -9.87 14.38
N GLY A 138 4.83 -9.39 15.56
CA GLY A 138 6.19 -9.44 16.12
C GLY A 138 7.11 -8.30 15.72
N MET A 139 6.59 -7.26 15.08
CA MET A 139 7.36 -6.06 14.79
C MET A 139 7.28 -5.11 15.97
N ASP A 140 8.35 -4.42 16.30
CA ASP A 140 8.48 -3.57 17.48
C ASP A 140 8.68 -2.08 17.17
N GLN A 141 8.98 -1.74 15.91
CA GLN A 141 9.20 -0.36 15.48
C GLN A 141 8.62 -0.08 14.11
N LEU A 142 8.02 1.09 13.97
CA LEU A 142 7.46 1.56 12.71
C LEU A 142 7.65 3.08 12.64
N TYR A 143 8.21 3.57 11.55
CA TYR A 143 8.58 4.97 11.37
C TYR A 143 7.63 5.68 10.41
N THR A 144 7.58 7.00 10.52
CA THR A 144 6.98 7.91 9.52
C THR A 144 8.08 8.77 8.91
N GLN A 145 7.97 9.01 7.60
CA GLN A 145 8.86 9.93 6.89
C GLN A 145 8.21 11.29 6.70
#